data_cd33616adb6b63673b31408f9c4f5e6b
#
_entry.id   cd33616adb6b63673b31408f9c4f5e6b
#
_cell.length_a   1.000
_cell.length_b   1.000
_cell.length_c   1.000
_cell.angle_alpha   90.00
_cell.angle_beta   90.00
_cell.angle_gamma   90.00
#
_symmetry.space_group_name_H-M   'P 1'
#
loop_
_entity.id
_entity.type
_entity.pdbx_description
1 polymer ?
#
loop_
_entity_poly.entity_id
_entity_poly.type
_entity_poly.pdbx_seq_one_letter_code
_entity_poly.pdbx_strand_id
1 'polypeptide(L)'
;AARLGGAAPLHTADTVPLPADDQDEQWLWAWFARTRFVDTEGKVRFPVLVFDQFEEVFRCRRTEAETLLRQVHFMMDPSHSLGDDYDYNFRFLASIREDDLYLLEDSLDRHFMGDMKQCRYRLNALTDEGARDVILKPGEGLFAAGEQDAIVDTVIGIARSADGSINTNILSLVCSRIYDHYQRSGDSHISLDLVKRFVSSNPFEQFYNEVTESLGEKEKQFIEDRLVDAAGRRGSVSEPDFEKNVHS
;
A
#
# COMPACT_ATOMS: atom_id res chain seq x y z
N ALA A 1 -0.10 -1.99 13.47
CA ALA A 1 -0.62 -3.11 14.27
C ALA A 1 -0.90 -4.28 13.34
N ALA A 2 -0.16 -5.40 13.50
CA ALA A 2 -0.39 -6.61 12.73
C ALA A 2 -1.80 -7.17 13.00
N ARG A 3 -2.62 -7.29 11.95
CA ARG A 3 -3.89 -7.99 12.04
C ARG A 3 -3.63 -9.50 11.90
N LEU A 4 -3.68 -10.23 13.00
CA LEU A 4 -3.70 -11.69 12.98
C LEU A 4 -5.10 -12.13 12.53
N GLY A 5 -5.22 -12.59 11.30
CA GLY A 5 -6.50 -13.05 10.73
C GLY A 5 -7.01 -14.33 11.39
N GLY A 6 -7.50 -14.24 12.64
CA GLY A 6 -8.17 -15.33 13.35
C GLY A 6 -7.28 -16.46 13.86
N ALA A 7 -5.95 -16.42 13.71
CA ALA A 7 -5.04 -17.40 14.27
C ALA A 7 -4.38 -16.85 15.56
N ALA A 8 -4.32 -17.67 16.59
CA ALA A 8 -3.65 -17.32 17.85
C ALA A 8 -2.19 -17.83 17.84
N PRO A 9 -1.21 -17.06 18.35
CA PRO A 9 0.14 -17.55 18.52
C PRO A 9 0.21 -18.59 19.66
N LEU A 10 0.75 -19.76 19.35
CA LEU A 10 1.06 -20.79 20.32
C LEU A 10 2.58 -20.87 20.47
N HIS A 11 3.11 -20.49 21.62
CA HIS A 11 4.53 -20.64 21.88
C HIS A 11 4.87 -22.12 22.07
N THR A 12 5.63 -22.69 21.15
CA THR A 12 6.21 -24.01 21.30
C THR A 12 7.52 -23.90 22.06
N ALA A 13 7.70 -24.75 23.08
CA ALA A 13 8.78 -24.67 24.03
C ALA A 13 10.20 -24.57 23.44
N ASP A 14 10.98 -23.67 23.99
CA ASP A 14 12.38 -23.69 24.45
C ASP A 14 13.52 -24.19 23.54
N THR A 15 13.32 -24.50 22.28
CA THR A 15 14.40 -24.97 21.40
C THR A 15 15.30 -23.84 20.88
N VAL A 16 14.80 -22.61 20.78
CA VAL A 16 15.57 -21.45 20.35
C VAL A 16 15.46 -20.36 21.43
N PRO A 17 16.57 -19.92 22.03
CA PRO A 17 16.53 -18.83 23.01
C PRO A 17 16.13 -17.52 22.33
N LEU A 18 15.20 -16.79 22.94
CA LEU A 18 14.86 -15.42 22.48
C LEU A 18 15.94 -14.48 23.03
N PRO A 19 16.59 -13.67 22.17
CA PRO A 19 17.49 -12.62 22.63
C PRO A 19 16.79 -11.68 23.62
N ALA A 20 17.51 -11.20 24.63
CA ALA A 20 16.95 -10.29 25.63
C ALA A 20 16.68 -8.88 25.08
N ASP A 21 17.42 -8.50 24.05
CA ASP A 21 17.31 -7.21 23.37
C ASP A 21 16.52 -7.37 22.08
N ASP A 22 15.44 -6.63 21.93
CA ASP A 22 14.61 -6.62 20.70
C ASP A 22 15.30 -5.93 19.51
N GLN A 23 16.42 -5.24 19.75
CA GLN A 23 17.28 -4.68 18.71
C GLN A 23 18.27 -5.70 18.14
N ASP A 24 18.37 -6.90 18.73
CA ASP A 24 19.20 -7.99 18.24
C ASP A 24 18.71 -8.45 16.85
N GLU A 25 19.63 -8.66 15.93
CA GLU A 25 19.29 -9.10 14.56
C GLU A 25 18.57 -10.46 14.52
N GLN A 26 18.80 -11.31 15.51
CA GLN A 26 18.21 -12.64 15.62
C GLN A 26 16.83 -12.62 16.29
N TRP A 27 16.43 -11.50 16.89
CA TRP A 27 15.24 -11.46 17.74
C TRP A 27 13.97 -11.86 16.99
N LEU A 28 13.73 -11.27 15.85
CA LEU A 28 12.53 -11.51 15.06
C LEU A 28 12.49 -12.95 14.51
N TRP A 29 13.64 -13.45 14.04
CA TRP A 29 13.79 -14.83 13.61
C TRP A 29 13.53 -15.81 14.76
N ALA A 30 14.14 -15.61 15.92
CA ALA A 30 13.97 -16.45 17.09
C ALA A 30 12.51 -16.46 17.57
N TRP A 31 11.83 -15.32 17.51
CA TRP A 31 10.41 -15.21 17.85
C TRP A 31 9.54 -16.06 16.91
N PHE A 32 9.75 -15.99 15.60
CA PHE A 32 9.00 -16.81 14.63
C PHE A 32 9.37 -18.29 14.71
N ALA A 33 10.62 -18.62 14.96
CA ALA A 33 11.07 -20.00 15.14
C ALA A 33 10.39 -20.69 16.35
N ARG A 34 10.08 -19.92 17.41
CA ARG A 34 9.40 -20.39 18.62
C ARG A 34 7.89 -20.34 18.55
N THR A 35 7.33 -19.67 17.54
CA THR A 35 5.91 -19.36 17.49
C THR A 35 5.23 -20.16 16.40
N ARG A 36 4.19 -20.91 16.76
CA ARG A 36 3.27 -21.53 15.81
C ARG A 36 1.95 -20.82 15.83
N PHE A 37 1.39 -20.58 14.68
CA PHE A 37 0.05 -19.99 14.54
C PHE A 37 -0.93 -21.11 14.32
N VAL A 38 -1.98 -21.15 15.14
CA VAL A 38 -3.00 -22.20 15.09
C VAL A 38 -4.35 -21.52 14.89
N ASP A 39 -5.12 -21.98 13.91
CA ASP A 39 -6.48 -21.47 13.69
C ASP A 39 -7.48 -22.08 14.70
N THR A 40 -8.72 -21.64 14.58
CA THR A 40 -9.81 -22.10 15.48
C THR A 40 -10.11 -23.60 15.36
N GLU A 41 -9.64 -24.26 14.28
CA GLU A 41 -9.79 -25.71 14.07
C GLU A 41 -8.56 -26.50 14.54
N GLY A 42 -7.55 -25.83 15.10
CA GLY A 42 -6.31 -26.45 15.56
C GLY A 42 -5.29 -26.73 14.46
N LYS A 43 -5.51 -26.21 13.22
CA LYS A 43 -4.55 -26.36 12.12
C LYS A 43 -3.44 -25.35 12.23
N VAL A 44 -2.20 -25.79 12.02
CA VAL A 44 -1.03 -24.91 11.93
C VAL A 44 -1.13 -24.09 10.66
N ARG A 45 -0.93 -22.77 10.80
CA ARG A 45 -0.91 -21.78 9.72
C ARG A 45 0.45 -21.12 9.65
N PHE A 46 0.92 -20.89 8.44
CA PHE A 46 2.15 -20.15 8.21
C PHE A 46 1.81 -18.66 8.05
N PRO A 47 2.37 -17.77 8.88
CA PRO A 47 2.15 -16.35 8.73
C PRO A 47 2.78 -15.84 7.44
N VAL A 48 2.10 -14.90 6.80
CA VAL A 48 2.66 -14.09 5.73
C VAL A 48 2.87 -12.69 6.30
N LEU A 49 4.15 -12.27 6.37
CA LEU A 49 4.48 -10.91 6.77
C LEU A 49 4.38 -10.02 5.53
N VAL A 50 3.44 -9.10 5.58
CA VAL A 50 3.21 -8.15 4.48
C VAL A 50 3.74 -6.79 4.91
N PHE A 51 4.74 -6.31 4.18
CA PHE A 51 5.28 -4.96 4.29
C PHE A 51 4.78 -4.15 3.10
N ASP A 52 3.72 -3.42 3.32
CA ASP A 52 3.20 -2.50 2.32
C ASP A 52 3.93 -1.16 2.40
N GLN A 53 4.27 -0.59 1.25
CA GLN A 53 5.08 0.64 1.14
C GLN A 53 6.43 0.49 1.88
N PHE A 54 7.18 -0.56 1.58
CA PHE A 54 8.43 -0.87 2.27
C PHE A 54 9.48 0.25 2.14
N GLU A 55 9.38 1.11 1.14
CA GLU A 55 10.20 2.32 0.99
C GLU A 55 10.10 3.27 2.19
N GLU A 56 9.01 3.24 2.95
CA GLU A 56 8.85 4.08 4.14
C GLU A 56 9.87 3.72 5.25
N VAL A 57 10.36 2.49 5.27
CA VAL A 57 11.44 2.08 6.18
C VAL A 57 12.67 2.95 6.01
N PHE A 58 13.01 3.33 4.78
CA PHE A 58 14.18 4.18 4.47
C PHE A 58 13.97 5.65 4.84
N ARG A 59 12.74 6.04 5.14
CA ARG A 59 12.36 7.40 5.58
C ARG A 59 12.21 7.51 7.10
N CYS A 60 12.18 6.38 7.80
CA CYS A 60 12.18 6.32 9.26
C CYS A 60 13.51 6.76 9.86
N ARG A 61 13.56 6.85 11.20
CA ARG A 61 14.82 7.09 11.91
C ARG A 61 15.82 6.00 11.53
N ARG A 62 17.03 6.43 11.16
CA ARG A 62 18.06 5.55 10.61
C ARG A 62 18.32 4.30 11.46
N THR A 63 18.36 4.44 12.79
CA THR A 63 18.61 3.32 13.72
C THR A 63 17.51 2.27 13.71
N GLU A 64 16.23 2.69 13.67
CA GLU A 64 15.08 1.78 13.63
C GLU A 64 15.01 1.03 12.30
N ALA A 65 15.26 1.76 11.21
CA ALA A 65 15.32 1.18 9.86
C ALA A 65 16.44 0.15 9.73
N GLU A 66 17.65 0.48 10.20
CA GLU A 66 18.81 -0.41 10.17
C GLU A 66 18.57 -1.68 11.02
N THR A 67 17.90 -1.56 12.15
CA THR A 67 17.54 -2.72 12.98
C THR A 67 16.56 -3.64 12.26
N LEU A 68 15.46 -3.08 11.72
CA LEU A 68 14.48 -3.86 10.98
C LEU A 68 15.10 -4.55 9.76
N LEU A 69 15.93 -3.85 8.99
CA LEU A 69 16.60 -4.41 7.82
C LEU A 69 17.55 -5.55 8.19
N ARG A 70 18.31 -5.42 9.29
CA ARG A 70 19.17 -6.51 9.81
C ARG A 70 18.35 -7.72 10.24
N GLN A 71 17.26 -7.50 10.96
CA GLN A 71 16.36 -8.59 11.39
C GLN A 71 15.71 -9.29 10.19
N VAL A 72 15.24 -8.52 9.21
CA VAL A 72 14.68 -9.07 7.96
C VAL A 72 15.74 -9.86 7.20
N HIS A 73 16.96 -9.32 7.07
CA HIS A 73 18.07 -10.01 6.42
C HIS A 73 18.36 -11.33 7.13
N PHE A 74 18.51 -11.31 8.46
CA PHE A 74 18.77 -12.51 9.26
C PHE A 74 17.67 -13.57 9.07
N MET A 75 16.41 -13.17 9.05
CA MET A 75 15.28 -14.07 8.85
C MET A 75 15.27 -14.76 7.48
N MET A 76 15.81 -14.10 6.45
CA MET A 76 15.76 -14.57 5.07
C MET A 76 17.03 -15.29 4.63
N ASP A 77 18.09 -15.31 5.45
CA ASP A 77 19.33 -16.00 5.16
C ASP A 77 19.13 -17.52 5.29
N PRO A 78 19.29 -18.30 4.19
CA PRO A 78 19.13 -19.75 4.21
C PRO A 78 20.08 -20.48 5.19
N SER A 79 21.22 -19.87 5.53
CA SER A 79 22.19 -20.46 6.47
C SER A 79 21.67 -20.56 7.90
N HIS A 80 20.64 -19.77 8.24
CA HIS A 80 19.96 -19.79 9.54
C HIS A 80 18.80 -20.80 9.61
N SER A 81 18.66 -21.65 8.61
CA SER A 81 17.70 -22.77 8.63
C SER A 81 18.01 -23.72 9.80
N LEU A 82 16.98 -24.07 10.57
CA LEU A 82 17.09 -24.99 11.73
C LEU A 82 17.26 -26.48 11.33
N GLY A 83 17.69 -26.76 10.10
CA GLY A 83 17.85 -28.11 9.54
C GLY A 83 16.73 -28.51 8.57
N ASP A 84 16.90 -29.66 7.91
CA ASP A 84 16.04 -30.14 6.80
C ASP A 84 14.55 -30.33 7.19
N ASP A 85 14.23 -30.42 8.48
CA ASP A 85 12.87 -30.60 8.99
C ASP A 85 12.13 -29.31 9.32
N TYR A 86 12.80 -28.15 9.21
CA TYR A 86 12.22 -26.86 9.52
C TYR A 86 12.12 -26.00 8.26
N ASP A 87 11.03 -26.19 7.51
CA ASP A 87 10.55 -25.17 6.58
C ASP A 87 10.38 -23.85 7.33
N TYR A 88 10.80 -22.75 6.70
CA TYR A 88 10.53 -21.42 7.26
C TYR A 88 9.06 -21.30 7.63
N ASN A 89 8.79 -21.08 8.92
CA ASN A 89 7.43 -20.98 9.46
C ASN A 89 6.70 -19.67 9.03
N PHE A 90 7.25 -18.93 8.09
CA PHE A 90 6.72 -17.65 7.63
C PHE A 90 6.99 -17.45 6.14
N ARG A 91 6.27 -16.49 5.55
CA ARG A 91 6.53 -15.98 4.20
C ARG A 91 6.61 -14.46 4.26
N PHE A 92 7.38 -13.92 3.35
CA PHE A 92 7.62 -12.48 3.22
C PHE A 92 6.99 -11.97 1.92
N LEU A 93 6.24 -10.88 2.02
CA LEU A 93 5.74 -10.12 0.88
C LEU A 93 5.99 -8.65 1.16
N ALA A 94 6.79 -8.00 0.32
CA ALA A 94 7.01 -6.56 0.40
C ALA A 94 6.52 -5.88 -0.89
N SER A 95 5.76 -4.79 -0.76
CA SER A 95 5.52 -3.88 -1.86
C SER A 95 6.49 -2.70 -1.75
N ILE A 96 7.10 -2.31 -2.85
CA ILE A 96 8.03 -1.17 -2.92
C ILE A 96 7.84 -0.44 -4.24
N ARG A 97 7.98 0.87 -4.22
CA ARG A 97 7.96 1.67 -5.45
C ARG A 97 9.19 1.38 -6.29
N GLU A 98 9.01 1.33 -7.61
CA GLU A 98 10.12 1.09 -8.54
C GLU A 98 11.23 2.13 -8.40
N ASP A 99 10.86 3.39 -8.17
CA ASP A 99 11.79 4.51 -7.99
C ASP A 99 12.66 4.37 -6.73
N ASP A 100 12.17 3.67 -5.70
CA ASP A 100 12.83 3.49 -4.41
C ASP A 100 13.49 2.10 -4.28
N LEU A 101 13.34 1.24 -5.28
CA LEU A 101 13.85 -0.14 -5.23
C LEU A 101 15.36 -0.21 -5.03
N TYR A 102 16.12 0.76 -5.56
CA TYR A 102 17.57 0.85 -5.36
C TYR A 102 17.96 0.97 -3.90
N LEU A 103 17.12 1.58 -3.04
CA LEU A 103 17.35 1.69 -1.59
C LEU A 103 17.38 0.31 -0.93
N LEU A 104 16.48 -0.56 -1.36
CA LEU A 104 16.45 -1.95 -0.91
C LEU A 104 17.65 -2.71 -1.45
N GLU A 105 18.00 -2.53 -2.72
CA GLU A 105 19.13 -3.18 -3.37
C GLU A 105 20.48 -2.79 -2.74
N ASP A 106 20.64 -1.55 -2.34
CA ASP A 106 21.84 -1.06 -1.64
C ASP A 106 21.94 -1.53 -0.19
N SER A 107 20.79 -1.84 0.44
CA SER A 107 20.71 -2.21 1.86
C SER A 107 20.88 -3.71 2.10
N LEU A 108 20.72 -4.54 1.08
CA LEU A 108 20.76 -5.99 1.17
C LEU A 108 22.05 -6.55 0.57
N ASP A 109 22.55 -7.64 1.15
CA ASP A 109 23.72 -8.34 0.64
C ASP A 109 23.47 -8.87 -0.79
N ARG A 110 24.53 -8.93 -1.60
CA ARG A 110 24.50 -9.38 -2.99
C ARG A 110 23.98 -10.82 -3.15
N HIS A 111 24.23 -11.68 -2.17
CA HIS A 111 23.73 -13.07 -2.18
C HIS A 111 22.22 -13.10 -2.05
N PHE A 112 21.68 -12.33 -1.12
CA PHE A 112 20.25 -12.17 -0.91
C PHE A 112 19.52 -11.57 -2.12
N MET A 113 20.16 -10.61 -2.79
CA MET A 113 19.64 -10.01 -4.01
C MET A 113 19.47 -10.99 -5.16
N GLY A 114 20.29 -12.04 -5.23
CA GLY A 114 20.18 -13.10 -6.23
C GLY A 114 18.83 -13.81 -6.14
N ASP A 115 18.43 -14.20 -4.95
CA ASP A 115 17.21 -14.94 -4.68
C ASP A 115 15.97 -14.03 -4.79
N MET A 116 16.04 -12.80 -4.32
CA MET A 116 14.96 -11.83 -4.47
C MET A 116 14.60 -11.53 -5.93
N LYS A 117 15.58 -11.48 -6.83
CA LYS A 117 15.32 -11.25 -8.26
C LYS A 117 14.42 -12.33 -8.87
N GLN A 118 14.50 -13.56 -8.38
CA GLN A 118 13.66 -14.66 -8.84
C GLN A 118 12.22 -14.60 -8.30
N CYS A 119 12.04 -13.96 -7.15
CA CYS A 119 10.74 -13.81 -6.46
C CYS A 119 10.08 -12.46 -6.72
N ARG A 120 10.66 -11.63 -7.59
CA ARG A 120 10.19 -10.29 -7.89
C ARG A 120 9.04 -10.30 -8.89
N TYR A 121 7.94 -9.67 -8.52
CA TYR A 121 6.82 -9.42 -9.42
C TYR A 121 6.66 -7.92 -9.66
N ARG A 122 6.73 -7.50 -10.93
CA ARG A 122 6.51 -6.11 -11.31
C ARG A 122 5.03 -5.87 -11.60
N LEU A 123 4.41 -4.97 -10.83
CA LEU A 123 3.08 -4.46 -11.15
C LEU A 123 3.21 -3.40 -12.23
N ASN A 124 2.74 -3.73 -13.43
CA ASN A 124 2.69 -2.77 -14.52
C ASN A 124 1.55 -1.77 -14.33
N ALA A 125 1.65 -0.61 -14.98
CA ALA A 125 0.55 0.32 -15.05
C ALA A 125 -0.71 -0.37 -15.61
N LEU A 126 -1.87 0.11 -15.17
CA LEU A 126 -3.16 -0.42 -15.62
C LEU A 126 -3.34 -0.15 -17.11
N THR A 127 -3.66 -1.20 -17.87
CA THR A 127 -4.00 -1.06 -19.30
C THR A 127 -5.41 -0.51 -19.48
N ASP A 128 -5.74 -0.01 -20.68
CA ASP A 128 -7.10 0.45 -21.01
C ASP A 128 -8.13 -0.66 -20.81
N GLU A 129 -7.81 -1.89 -21.22
CA GLU A 129 -8.67 -3.06 -21.02
C GLU A 129 -8.85 -3.37 -19.54
N GLY A 130 -7.75 -3.36 -18.77
CA GLY A 130 -7.82 -3.55 -17.33
C GLY A 130 -8.65 -2.47 -16.62
N ALA A 131 -8.54 -1.21 -17.06
CA ALA A 131 -9.34 -0.12 -16.52
C ALA A 131 -10.83 -0.29 -16.84
N ARG A 132 -11.16 -0.70 -18.07
CA ARG A 132 -12.56 -1.04 -18.43
C ARG A 132 -13.12 -2.13 -17.52
N ASP A 133 -12.38 -3.18 -17.31
CA ASP A 133 -12.74 -4.30 -16.43
C ASP A 133 -12.99 -3.85 -14.98
N VAL A 134 -12.11 -3.01 -14.45
CA VAL A 134 -12.21 -2.48 -13.08
C VAL A 134 -13.43 -1.59 -12.90
N ILE A 135 -13.87 -0.89 -13.94
CA ILE A 135 -15.09 -0.06 -13.92
C ILE A 135 -16.34 -0.92 -14.11
N LEU A 136 -16.34 -1.77 -15.16
CA LEU A 136 -17.54 -2.49 -15.57
C LEU A 136 -17.94 -3.62 -14.62
N LYS A 137 -16.97 -4.41 -14.13
CA LYS A 137 -17.28 -5.60 -13.29
C LYS A 137 -17.97 -5.23 -11.97
N PRO A 138 -17.47 -4.25 -11.19
CA PRO A 138 -18.17 -3.83 -9.98
C PRO A 138 -19.47 -3.06 -10.27
N GLY A 139 -19.53 -2.40 -11.42
CA GLY A 139 -20.66 -1.57 -11.86
C GLY A 139 -21.73 -2.33 -12.66
N GLU A 140 -21.65 -3.67 -12.72
CA GLU A 140 -22.62 -4.47 -13.48
C GLU A 140 -24.07 -4.16 -13.02
N GLY A 141 -24.93 -3.84 -13.96
CA GLY A 141 -26.33 -3.46 -13.69
C GLY A 141 -26.54 -2.04 -13.19
N LEU A 142 -25.48 -1.26 -12.94
CA LEU A 142 -25.62 0.14 -12.49
C LEU A 142 -25.67 1.15 -13.66
N PHE A 143 -25.12 0.81 -14.81
CA PHE A 143 -25.02 1.71 -15.96
C PHE A 143 -26.30 1.73 -16.80
N ALA A 144 -26.62 2.88 -17.35
CA ALA A 144 -27.69 3.01 -18.32
C ALA A 144 -27.44 2.17 -19.58
N ALA A 145 -28.47 1.49 -20.06
CA ALA A 145 -28.35 0.59 -21.21
C ALA A 145 -27.83 1.32 -22.46
N GLY A 146 -26.82 0.78 -23.10
CA GLY A 146 -26.22 1.33 -24.31
C GLY A 146 -25.24 2.50 -24.10
N GLU A 147 -25.05 2.99 -22.87
CA GLU A 147 -24.14 4.10 -22.57
C GLU A 147 -22.82 3.65 -21.92
N GLN A 148 -22.69 2.38 -21.59
CA GLN A 148 -21.57 1.82 -20.82
C GLN A 148 -20.19 2.19 -21.40
N ASP A 149 -20.00 1.99 -22.71
CA ASP A 149 -18.73 2.30 -23.36
C ASP A 149 -18.37 3.78 -23.29
N ALA A 150 -19.33 4.66 -23.55
CA ALA A 150 -19.11 6.10 -23.48
C ALA A 150 -18.82 6.59 -22.04
N ILE A 151 -19.47 6.00 -21.05
CA ILE A 151 -19.21 6.27 -19.63
C ILE A 151 -17.79 5.85 -19.27
N VAL A 152 -17.40 4.62 -19.61
CA VAL A 152 -16.08 4.08 -19.32
C VAL A 152 -14.99 4.91 -19.99
N ASP A 153 -15.14 5.24 -21.27
CA ASP A 153 -14.17 6.06 -22.00
C ASP A 153 -14.02 7.46 -21.37
N THR A 154 -15.14 8.05 -20.91
CA THR A 154 -15.09 9.33 -20.19
C THR A 154 -14.33 9.21 -18.87
N VAL A 155 -14.61 8.19 -18.07
CA VAL A 155 -13.96 7.97 -16.77
C VAL A 155 -12.46 7.69 -16.95
N ILE A 156 -12.09 6.83 -17.90
CA ILE A 156 -10.67 6.55 -18.21
C ILE A 156 -9.98 7.83 -18.71
N GLY A 157 -10.64 8.63 -19.53
CA GLY A 157 -10.11 9.91 -20.02
C GLY A 157 -9.74 10.87 -18.89
N ILE A 158 -10.54 10.93 -17.82
CA ILE A 158 -10.26 11.75 -16.63
C ILE A 158 -9.04 11.22 -15.86
N ALA A 159 -8.92 9.90 -15.76
CA ALA A 159 -7.84 9.25 -15.01
C ALA A 159 -6.53 9.16 -15.80
N ARG A 160 -6.50 9.59 -17.07
CA ARG A 160 -5.33 9.53 -17.92
C ARG A 160 -4.35 10.66 -17.63
N SER A 161 -3.13 10.31 -17.29
CA SER A 161 -2.03 11.24 -17.08
C SER A 161 -1.48 11.79 -18.40
N ALA A 162 -0.67 12.84 -18.32
CA ALA A 162 -0.05 13.47 -19.51
C ALA A 162 0.84 12.53 -20.32
N ASP A 163 1.45 11.54 -19.68
CA ASP A 163 2.28 10.49 -20.30
C ASP A 163 1.45 9.37 -20.96
N GLY A 164 0.12 9.45 -20.89
CA GLY A 164 -0.81 8.46 -21.42
C GLY A 164 -1.11 7.30 -20.49
N SER A 165 -0.44 7.17 -19.35
CA SER A 165 -0.74 6.16 -18.35
C SER A 165 -2.06 6.43 -17.62
N ILE A 166 -2.67 5.37 -17.05
CA ILE A 166 -3.88 5.51 -16.24
C ILE A 166 -3.48 5.61 -14.77
N ASN A 167 -3.82 6.74 -14.15
CA ASN A 167 -3.62 6.93 -12.72
C ASN A 167 -4.72 6.21 -11.94
N THR A 168 -4.34 5.11 -11.28
CA THR A 168 -5.28 4.25 -10.54
C THR A 168 -5.93 4.94 -9.35
N ASN A 169 -5.23 5.89 -8.70
CA ASN A 169 -5.78 6.65 -7.59
C ASN A 169 -6.88 7.61 -8.08
N ILE A 170 -6.63 8.31 -9.19
CA ILE A 170 -7.62 9.18 -9.83
C ILE A 170 -8.80 8.34 -10.30
N LEU A 171 -8.56 7.20 -10.95
CA LEU A 171 -9.60 6.28 -11.40
C LEU A 171 -10.50 5.85 -10.23
N SER A 172 -9.92 5.40 -9.15
CA SER A 172 -10.64 4.98 -7.95
C SER A 172 -11.47 6.12 -7.35
N LEU A 173 -10.86 7.32 -7.23
CA LEU A 173 -11.54 8.50 -6.70
C LEU A 173 -12.74 8.88 -7.58
N VAL A 174 -12.57 8.94 -8.90
CA VAL A 174 -13.64 9.30 -9.84
C VAL A 174 -14.78 8.28 -9.77
N CYS A 175 -14.47 6.98 -9.79
CA CYS A 175 -15.49 5.93 -9.67
C CYS A 175 -16.26 6.03 -8.36
N SER A 176 -15.56 6.21 -7.23
CA SER A 176 -16.18 6.36 -5.91
C SER A 176 -17.12 7.58 -5.88
N ARG A 177 -16.66 8.72 -6.39
CA ARG A 177 -17.46 9.96 -6.38
C ARG A 177 -18.66 9.93 -7.32
N ILE A 178 -18.54 9.30 -8.48
CA ILE A 178 -19.67 9.06 -9.39
C ILE A 178 -20.70 8.17 -8.68
N TYR A 179 -20.25 7.12 -8.00
CA TYR A 179 -21.14 6.24 -7.26
C TYR A 179 -21.84 6.96 -6.10
N ASP A 180 -21.12 7.75 -5.31
CA ASP A 180 -21.70 8.56 -4.22
C ASP A 180 -22.74 9.56 -4.76
N HIS A 181 -22.46 10.19 -5.90
CA HIS A 181 -23.40 11.10 -6.55
C HIS A 181 -24.65 10.39 -7.05
N TYR A 182 -24.48 9.22 -7.68
CA TYR A 182 -25.57 8.36 -8.10
C TYR A 182 -26.47 7.96 -6.91
N GLN A 183 -25.89 7.54 -5.79
CA GLN A 183 -26.65 7.17 -4.60
C GLN A 183 -27.48 8.33 -4.03
N ARG A 184 -27.02 9.56 -4.17
CA ARG A 184 -27.69 10.76 -3.66
C ARG A 184 -28.71 11.32 -4.65
N SER A 185 -28.52 11.12 -5.96
CA SER A 185 -29.41 11.70 -6.99
C SER A 185 -30.78 11.03 -7.04
N GLY A 186 -30.89 9.76 -6.59
CA GLY A 186 -32.09 8.96 -6.74
C GLY A 186 -32.35 8.48 -8.18
N ASP A 187 -31.34 8.61 -9.06
CA ASP A 187 -31.41 8.09 -10.42
C ASP A 187 -31.45 6.55 -10.41
N SER A 188 -32.09 5.95 -11.39
CA SER A 188 -32.19 4.49 -11.50
C SER A 188 -30.91 3.85 -12.01
N HIS A 189 -30.09 4.60 -12.76
CA HIS A 189 -28.84 4.14 -13.38
C HIS A 189 -27.83 5.28 -13.48
N ILE A 190 -26.57 4.91 -13.56
CA ILE A 190 -25.48 5.84 -13.89
C ILE A 190 -25.53 6.11 -15.38
N SER A 191 -25.96 7.30 -15.77
CA SER A 191 -26.01 7.75 -17.16
C SER A 191 -24.78 8.56 -17.56
N LEU A 192 -24.53 8.67 -18.86
CA LEU A 192 -23.47 9.52 -19.39
C LEU A 192 -23.64 10.99 -19.01
N ASP A 193 -24.92 11.45 -18.96
CA ASP A 193 -25.22 12.81 -18.54
C ASP A 193 -24.90 13.08 -17.08
N LEU A 194 -25.18 12.11 -16.19
CA LEU A 194 -24.76 12.16 -14.80
C LEU A 194 -23.23 12.30 -14.69
N VAL A 195 -22.47 11.48 -15.42
CA VAL A 195 -21.00 11.52 -15.42
C VAL A 195 -20.48 12.86 -15.94
N LYS A 196 -21.05 13.38 -17.03
CA LYS A 196 -20.66 14.68 -17.59
C LYS A 196 -20.95 15.84 -16.63
N ARG A 197 -22.10 15.84 -15.97
CA ARG A 197 -22.43 16.84 -14.94
C ARG A 197 -21.45 16.79 -13.78
N PHE A 198 -21.14 15.59 -13.31
CA PHE A 198 -20.14 15.38 -12.26
C PHE A 198 -18.77 15.94 -12.66
N VAL A 199 -18.28 15.63 -13.86
CA VAL A 199 -16.99 16.15 -14.36
C VAL A 199 -16.99 17.67 -14.44
N SER A 200 -18.10 18.28 -14.89
CA SER A 200 -18.24 19.73 -15.02
C SER A 200 -18.25 20.47 -13.67
N SER A 201 -18.52 19.78 -12.57
CA SER A 201 -18.55 20.35 -11.23
C SER A 201 -17.19 20.47 -10.55
N ASN A 202 -16.09 20.18 -11.26
CA ASN A 202 -14.72 20.13 -10.70
C ASN A 202 -14.60 19.23 -9.45
N PRO A 203 -14.81 17.92 -9.58
CA PRO A 203 -14.87 17.00 -8.45
C PRO A 203 -13.59 16.90 -7.62
N PHE A 204 -12.45 17.23 -8.21
CA PHE A 204 -11.17 17.21 -7.50
C PHE A 204 -11.05 18.39 -6.52
N GLU A 205 -11.49 19.57 -6.92
CA GLU A 205 -11.54 20.73 -6.04
C GLU A 205 -12.55 20.53 -4.90
N GLN A 206 -13.70 19.96 -5.22
CA GLN A 206 -14.69 19.61 -4.18
C GLN A 206 -14.12 18.62 -3.18
N PHE A 207 -13.45 17.57 -3.68
CA PHE A 207 -12.79 16.59 -2.80
C PHE A 207 -11.71 17.22 -1.93
N TYR A 208 -10.85 18.06 -2.52
CA TYR A 208 -9.84 18.78 -1.77
C TYR A 208 -10.45 19.64 -0.67
N ASN A 209 -11.48 20.41 -1.01
CA ASN A 209 -12.19 21.27 -0.06
C ASN A 209 -12.84 20.47 1.07
N GLU A 210 -13.51 19.35 0.75
CA GLU A 210 -14.10 18.45 1.76
C GLU A 210 -13.06 17.87 2.71
N VAL A 211 -11.95 17.35 2.18
CA VAL A 211 -10.89 16.74 3.00
C VAL A 211 -10.16 17.78 3.87
N THR A 212 -10.06 19.01 3.39
CA THR A 212 -9.35 20.09 4.10
C THR A 212 -10.30 21.03 4.85
N GLU A 213 -11.60 20.73 4.91
CA GLU A 213 -12.61 21.62 5.53
C GLU A 213 -12.28 21.94 7.00
N SER A 214 -11.76 20.97 7.74
CA SER A 214 -11.39 21.12 9.15
C SER A 214 -10.03 21.79 9.38
N LEU A 215 -9.27 22.06 8.33
CA LEU A 215 -7.93 22.61 8.40
C LEU A 215 -7.97 24.13 8.27
N GLY A 216 -7.08 24.82 9.03
CA GLY A 216 -6.83 26.25 8.89
C GLY A 216 -6.02 26.56 7.60
N GLU A 217 -6.02 27.85 7.22
CA GLU A 217 -5.30 28.28 5.99
C GLU A 217 -3.79 27.99 6.05
N LYS A 218 -3.15 28.12 7.22
CA LYS A 218 -1.72 27.78 7.39
C LYS A 218 -1.45 26.30 7.16
N GLU A 219 -2.36 25.43 7.63
CA GLU A 219 -2.25 23.97 7.46
C GLU A 219 -2.44 23.58 5.99
N LYS A 220 -3.41 24.18 5.31
CA LYS A 220 -3.63 23.97 3.87
C LYS A 220 -2.41 24.38 3.05
N GLN A 221 -1.90 25.58 3.31
CA GLN A 221 -0.72 26.07 2.64
C GLN A 221 0.51 25.17 2.89
N PHE A 222 0.66 24.69 4.13
CA PHE A 222 1.74 23.76 4.46
C PHE A 222 1.63 22.45 3.68
N ILE A 223 0.40 21.89 3.53
CA ILE A 223 0.14 20.70 2.74
C ILE A 223 0.54 20.93 1.29
N GLU A 224 0.12 22.03 0.69
CA GLU A 224 0.39 22.39 -0.71
C GLU A 224 1.89 22.59 -0.96
N ASP A 225 2.58 23.26 -0.06
CA ASP A 225 4.00 23.63 -0.21
C ASP A 225 4.96 22.48 0.12
N ARG A 226 4.57 21.53 0.97
CA ARG A 226 5.50 20.54 1.55
C ARG A 226 5.18 19.08 1.25
N LEU A 227 3.89 18.75 1.08
CA LEU A 227 3.49 17.37 0.80
C LEU A 227 3.45 17.05 -0.69
N VAL A 228 3.66 18.06 -1.55
CA VAL A 228 3.81 17.86 -3.00
C VAL A 228 5.13 18.49 -3.44
N ASP A 229 6.01 17.72 -4.06
CA ASP A 229 7.27 18.24 -4.61
C ASP A 229 7.06 18.98 -5.95
N ALA A 230 8.09 19.66 -6.43
CA ALA A 230 8.05 20.39 -7.69
C ALA A 230 7.74 19.51 -8.94
N ALA A 231 7.85 18.18 -8.80
CA ALA A 231 7.49 17.20 -9.82
C ALA A 231 6.08 16.62 -9.62
N GLY A 232 5.30 17.15 -8.66
CA GLY A 232 3.96 16.69 -8.35
C GLY A 232 3.94 15.35 -7.58
N ARG A 233 5.05 14.92 -6.98
CA ARG A 233 5.14 13.68 -6.22
C ARG A 233 4.89 13.94 -4.74
N ARG A 234 4.39 12.91 -4.07
CA ARG A 234 4.17 12.96 -2.62
C ARG A 234 5.47 13.22 -1.87
N GLY A 235 5.51 14.30 -1.11
CA GLY A 235 6.53 14.58 -0.09
C GLY A 235 6.19 13.91 1.25
N SER A 236 7.17 13.83 2.13
CA SER A 236 6.99 13.43 3.54
C SER A 236 7.59 14.49 4.44
N VAL A 237 6.91 14.77 5.54
CA VAL A 237 7.35 15.73 6.56
C VAL A 237 7.28 15.05 7.91
N SER A 238 8.28 15.27 8.76
CA SER A 238 8.27 14.74 10.11
C SER A 238 7.22 15.46 10.97
N GLU A 239 6.62 14.75 11.93
CA GLU A 239 5.65 15.33 12.86
C GLU A 239 6.21 16.57 13.59
N PRO A 240 7.47 16.58 14.12
CA PRO A 240 8.06 17.77 14.73
C PRO A 240 8.17 18.96 13.77
N ASP A 241 8.45 18.72 12.49
CA ASP A 241 8.52 19.81 11.49
C ASP A 241 7.13 20.34 11.15
N PHE A 242 6.11 19.48 11.13
CA PHE A 242 4.72 19.88 10.96
C PHE A 242 4.29 20.78 12.14
N GLU A 243 4.44 20.31 13.38
CA GLU A 243 4.06 21.06 14.58
C GLU A 243 4.74 22.43 14.64
N LYS A 244 6.04 22.49 14.33
CA LYS A 244 6.80 23.76 14.35
C LYS A 244 6.31 24.77 13.32
N ASN A 245 5.87 24.33 12.13
CA ASN A 245 5.49 25.24 11.05
C ASN A 245 4.01 25.61 11.05
N VAL A 246 3.15 24.80 11.66
CA VAL A 246 1.70 25.02 11.70
C VAL A 246 1.25 25.70 12.99
N HIS A 247 1.87 25.35 14.13
CA HIS A 247 1.48 25.88 15.45
C HIS A 247 2.38 27.01 15.95
N SER A 248 3.32 27.52 15.15
CA SER A 248 4.08 28.74 15.38
C SER A 248 3.44 29.91 14.68
#